data_131c6940e1e05e07737a835829c76396
#
_entry.id   131c6940e1e05e07737a835829c76396
#
_cell.length_a   1.000
_cell.length_b   1.000
_cell.length_c   1.000
_cell.angle_alpha   90.00
_cell.angle_beta   90.00
_cell.angle_gamma   90.00
#
_symmetry.space_group_name_H-M   'P 1'
#
loop_
_entity.id
_entity.type
_entity.pdbx_description
1 polymer ?
#
loop_
_entity_poly.entity_id
_entity_poly.type
_entity_poly.pdbx_seq_one_letter_code
_entity_poly.pdbx_strand_id
1 'polypeptide(L)'
;MCSISMYQAKIYVDFDSAGALYNATRTFDTPLDVLEEEVHDNGTISFIIDVGENRETFLNRIRDEPNVSGIERLDNGRLLIRKEARGATVAIRRNHGKLRGIDKVWGTKRIFEVVLLRHDDLRSMVAELREISIVRVESIVKLTGPAPVLSDRQHETLETAIEMGYFEWPRRADIETVADTLGVTHSTALEHLRKAQQKLLTRALQTATTRTTKQDRQFLLDSNN
;
A
#
# COMPACT_ATOMS: atom_id res chain seq x y z
N MET A 1 -20.57 -22.68 6.98
CA MET A 1 -20.06 -21.30 6.84
C MET A 1 -19.23 -21.24 5.56
N CYS A 2 -19.66 -20.47 4.58
CA CYS A 2 -18.91 -20.31 3.33
C CYS A 2 -17.67 -19.47 3.62
N SER A 3 -16.48 -20.02 3.45
CA SER A 3 -15.23 -19.28 3.63
C SER A 3 -15.12 -18.23 2.52
N ILE A 4 -15.24 -16.96 2.86
CA ILE A 4 -15.04 -15.86 1.92
C ILE A 4 -13.53 -15.79 1.66
N SER A 5 -13.15 -15.98 0.41
CA SER A 5 -11.76 -15.83 0.00
C SER A 5 -11.51 -14.38 -0.42
N MET A 6 -10.49 -13.75 0.16
CA MET A 6 -10.00 -12.45 -0.32
C MET A 6 -8.92 -12.66 -1.37
N TYR A 7 -8.81 -11.74 -2.30
CA TYR A 7 -7.78 -11.71 -3.33
C TYR A 7 -7.06 -10.38 -3.30
N GLN A 8 -5.76 -10.41 -3.42
CA GLN A 8 -4.94 -9.23 -3.68
C GLN A 8 -4.43 -9.32 -5.11
N ALA A 9 -4.62 -8.26 -5.85
CA ALA A 9 -4.11 -8.14 -7.21
C ALA A 9 -3.20 -6.92 -7.34
N LYS A 10 -2.07 -7.09 -8.03
CA LYS A 10 -1.21 -5.99 -8.47
C LYS A 10 -1.50 -5.71 -9.93
N ILE A 11 -1.84 -4.47 -10.24
CA ILE A 11 -2.37 -4.06 -11.54
C ILE A 11 -1.59 -2.87 -12.06
N TYR A 12 -1.10 -3.00 -13.28
CA TYR A 12 -0.51 -1.93 -14.06
C TYR A 12 -1.56 -1.34 -15.00
N VAL A 13 -1.69 -0.03 -14.98
CA VAL A 13 -2.66 0.72 -15.78
C VAL A 13 -1.94 1.82 -16.53
N ASP A 14 -2.15 1.89 -17.83
CA ASP A 14 -1.69 2.98 -18.69
C ASP A 14 -2.92 3.60 -19.36
N PHE A 15 -3.25 4.84 -18.98
CA PHE A 15 -4.46 5.51 -19.42
C PHE A 15 -4.32 6.05 -20.85
N ASP A 16 -5.37 5.90 -21.64
CA ASP A 16 -5.42 6.39 -23.03
C ASP A 16 -5.43 7.92 -23.12
N SER A 17 -5.79 8.60 -22.04
CA SER A 17 -5.88 10.06 -21.98
C SER A 17 -5.10 10.63 -20.80
N ALA A 18 -4.54 11.82 -21.02
CA ALA A 18 -3.87 12.57 -19.97
C ALA A 18 -4.88 13.05 -18.92
N GLY A 19 -4.73 12.57 -17.68
CA GLY A 19 -5.47 13.07 -16.51
C GLY A 19 -4.71 14.20 -15.80
N ALA A 20 -5.30 14.76 -14.75
CA ALA A 20 -4.73 15.86 -13.97
C ALA A 20 -3.28 15.60 -13.49
N LEU A 21 -2.95 14.35 -13.18
CA LEU A 21 -1.61 13.98 -12.74
C LEU A 21 -0.59 13.84 -13.88
N TYR A 22 -1.04 13.71 -15.13
CA TYR A 22 -0.14 13.49 -16.27
C TYR A 22 0.90 14.59 -16.42
N ASN A 23 0.42 15.83 -16.58
CA ASN A 23 1.30 17.00 -16.78
C ASN A 23 2.15 17.27 -15.53
N ALA A 24 1.62 16.98 -14.36
CA ALA A 24 2.31 17.22 -13.10
C ALA A 24 3.43 16.21 -12.82
N THR A 25 3.30 14.95 -13.30
CA THR A 25 4.22 13.87 -12.92
C THR A 25 5.22 13.47 -14.01
N ARG A 26 4.88 13.62 -15.29
CA ARG A 26 5.71 13.12 -16.42
C ARG A 26 7.11 13.72 -16.53
N THR A 27 7.33 14.86 -15.89
CA THR A 27 8.61 15.60 -15.99
C THR A 27 9.52 15.34 -14.79
N PHE A 28 9.09 14.53 -13.84
CA PHE A 28 9.95 14.09 -12.77
C PHE A 28 10.76 12.87 -13.21
N ASP A 29 11.98 12.77 -12.71
CA ASP A 29 12.89 11.67 -13.02
C ASP A 29 12.45 10.34 -12.39
N THR A 30 11.55 10.41 -11.41
CA THR A 30 11.07 9.25 -10.66
C THR A 30 9.55 9.29 -10.49
N PRO A 31 8.91 8.11 -10.47
CA PRO A 31 7.49 8.00 -10.12
C PRO A 31 7.22 8.55 -8.72
N LEU A 32 6.05 9.15 -8.56
CA LEU A 32 5.58 9.67 -7.27
C LEU A 32 4.70 8.67 -6.54
N ASP A 33 4.69 8.78 -5.23
CA ASP A 33 3.91 7.95 -4.33
C ASP A 33 2.56 8.61 -4.01
N VAL A 34 1.46 7.88 -4.25
CA VAL A 34 0.15 8.22 -3.74
C VAL A 34 -0.09 7.38 -2.50
N LEU A 35 -0.11 8.03 -1.33
CA LEU A 35 -0.09 7.35 -0.04
C LEU A 35 -1.47 6.89 0.40
N GLU A 36 -2.46 7.75 0.17
CA GLU A 36 -3.85 7.49 0.53
C GLU A 36 -4.75 8.05 -0.56
N GLU A 37 -5.84 7.35 -0.84
CA GLU A 37 -6.81 7.76 -1.84
C GLU A 37 -8.22 7.35 -1.39
N GLU A 38 -9.13 8.31 -1.32
CA GLU A 38 -10.50 8.11 -0.86
C GLU A 38 -11.49 8.72 -1.85
N VAL A 39 -12.48 7.92 -2.24
CA VAL A 39 -13.61 8.38 -3.05
C VAL A 39 -14.77 8.74 -2.13
N HIS A 40 -15.24 9.97 -2.23
CA HIS A 40 -16.34 10.50 -1.43
C HIS A 40 -17.68 10.34 -2.16
N ASP A 41 -18.78 10.29 -1.40
CA ASP A 41 -20.13 10.12 -1.94
C ASP A 41 -20.64 11.35 -2.71
N ASN A 42 -20.01 12.52 -2.52
CA ASN A 42 -20.27 13.74 -3.26
C ASN A 42 -19.66 13.77 -4.67
N GLY A 43 -19.11 12.67 -5.17
CA GLY A 43 -18.49 12.59 -6.48
C GLY A 43 -17.09 13.18 -6.56
N THR A 44 -16.42 13.37 -5.44
CA THR A 44 -15.02 13.80 -5.39
C THR A 44 -14.12 12.67 -4.91
N ILE A 45 -12.80 12.82 -5.19
CA ILE A 45 -11.76 11.98 -4.66
C ILE A 45 -10.72 12.87 -3.98
N SER A 46 -10.26 12.46 -2.81
CA SER A 46 -9.09 13.05 -2.15
C SER A 46 -7.96 12.04 -2.12
N PHE A 47 -6.74 12.51 -2.28
CA PHE A 47 -5.55 11.68 -2.16
C PHE A 47 -4.36 12.49 -1.65
N ILE A 48 -3.45 11.79 -0.95
CA ILE A 48 -2.18 12.35 -0.49
C ILE A 48 -1.09 11.87 -1.44
N ILE A 49 -0.34 12.83 -2.00
CA ILE A 49 0.80 12.54 -2.87
C ILE A 49 2.08 13.07 -2.23
N ASP A 50 3.14 12.25 -2.27
CA ASP A 50 4.47 12.65 -1.83
C ASP A 50 5.26 13.18 -3.02
N VAL A 51 5.53 14.47 -3.00
CA VAL A 51 6.26 15.18 -4.05
C VAL A 51 7.65 15.65 -3.59
N GLY A 52 7.97 15.39 -2.32
CA GLY A 52 9.27 15.73 -1.72
C GLY A 52 9.67 17.19 -1.94
N GLU A 53 10.89 17.39 -2.40
CA GLU A 53 11.46 18.72 -2.68
C GLU A 53 10.84 19.39 -3.92
N ASN A 54 10.17 18.63 -4.78
CA ASN A 54 9.60 19.12 -6.04
C ASN A 54 8.22 19.79 -5.89
N ARG A 55 7.83 20.14 -4.66
CA ARG A 55 6.49 20.65 -4.32
C ARG A 55 6.04 21.81 -5.18
N GLU A 56 6.86 22.85 -5.33
CA GLU A 56 6.48 24.05 -6.09
C GLU A 56 6.35 23.76 -7.59
N THR A 57 7.24 22.93 -8.13
CA THR A 57 7.15 22.51 -9.54
C THR A 57 5.87 21.72 -9.80
N PHE A 58 5.49 20.83 -8.88
CA PHE A 58 4.26 20.06 -8.97
C PHE A 58 3.02 20.97 -8.85
N LEU A 59 3.00 21.87 -7.87
CA LEU A 59 1.90 22.82 -7.64
C LEU A 59 1.64 23.72 -8.84
N ASN A 60 2.68 24.25 -9.49
CA ASN A 60 2.56 25.11 -10.65
C ASN A 60 1.94 24.40 -11.86
N ARG A 61 1.91 23.07 -11.87
CA ARG A 61 1.37 22.25 -12.96
C ARG A 61 -0.02 21.73 -12.70
N ILE A 62 -0.35 21.48 -11.42
CA ILE A 62 -1.64 20.88 -11.08
C ILE A 62 -2.70 21.92 -10.69
N ARG A 63 -2.27 23.14 -10.33
CA ARG A 63 -3.18 24.18 -9.83
C ARG A 63 -4.27 24.57 -10.84
N ASP A 64 -3.92 24.61 -12.12
CA ASP A 64 -4.80 25.08 -13.19
C ASP A 64 -5.55 23.92 -13.89
N GLU A 65 -5.41 22.70 -13.37
CA GLU A 65 -6.13 21.55 -13.90
C GLU A 65 -7.63 21.64 -13.55
N PRO A 66 -8.52 21.62 -14.57
CA PRO A 66 -9.94 21.95 -14.40
C PRO A 66 -10.69 20.99 -13.48
N ASN A 67 -10.18 19.77 -13.30
CA ASN A 67 -10.80 18.75 -12.45
C ASN A 67 -10.30 18.79 -10.99
N VAL A 68 -9.37 19.69 -10.65
CA VAL A 68 -8.84 19.86 -9.30
C VAL A 68 -9.65 20.93 -8.57
N SER A 69 -10.29 20.55 -7.47
CA SER A 69 -11.14 21.43 -6.67
C SER A 69 -10.47 21.96 -5.40
N GLY A 70 -9.35 21.38 -4.99
CA GLY A 70 -8.63 21.82 -3.79
C GLY A 70 -7.25 21.20 -3.68
N ILE A 71 -6.31 21.99 -3.14
CA ILE A 71 -4.95 21.56 -2.85
C ILE A 71 -4.56 22.13 -1.49
N GLU A 72 -4.12 21.26 -0.59
CA GLU A 72 -3.60 21.64 0.72
C GLU A 72 -2.17 21.15 0.89
N ARG A 73 -1.34 21.99 1.49
CA ARG A 73 0.06 21.64 1.80
C ARG A 73 0.10 20.91 3.13
N LEU A 74 0.70 19.74 3.12
CA LEU A 74 0.99 18.95 4.30
C LEU A 74 2.49 19.03 4.62
N ASP A 75 2.87 18.46 5.76
CA ASP A 75 4.28 18.37 6.17
C ASP A 75 5.06 17.40 5.29
N ASN A 76 6.39 17.48 5.36
CA ASN A 76 7.31 16.54 4.72
C ASN A 76 7.17 16.39 3.19
N GLY A 77 6.86 17.49 2.47
CA GLY A 77 6.79 17.45 1.01
C GLY A 77 5.49 16.87 0.45
N ARG A 78 4.48 16.63 1.27
CA ARG A 78 3.21 16.03 0.87
C ARG A 78 2.17 17.08 0.52
N LEU A 79 1.22 16.68 -0.34
CA LEU A 79 0.07 17.47 -0.73
C LEU A 79 -1.20 16.62 -0.59
N LEU A 80 -2.26 17.20 -0.02
CA LEU A 80 -3.61 16.67 -0.13
C LEU A 80 -4.29 17.33 -1.32
N ILE A 81 -4.75 16.53 -2.25
CA ILE A 81 -5.40 16.99 -3.48
C ILE A 81 -6.83 16.46 -3.51
N ARG A 82 -7.77 17.36 -3.82
CA ARG A 82 -9.17 17.00 -4.10
C ARG A 82 -9.50 17.27 -5.55
N LYS A 83 -10.12 16.32 -6.20
CA LYS A 83 -10.55 16.45 -7.58
C LYS A 83 -11.83 15.68 -7.85
N GLU A 84 -12.42 15.87 -9.01
CA GLU A 84 -13.56 15.06 -9.46
C GLU A 84 -13.19 13.56 -9.51
N ALA A 85 -14.09 12.72 -9.00
CA ALA A 85 -13.90 11.28 -8.95
C ALA A 85 -14.10 10.67 -10.34
N ARG A 86 -13.01 10.29 -10.99
CA ARG A 86 -12.99 9.65 -12.32
C ARG A 86 -11.88 8.62 -12.41
N GLY A 87 -12.00 7.71 -13.38
CA GLY A 87 -10.94 6.78 -13.75
C GLY A 87 -10.85 5.56 -12.83
N ALA A 88 -9.63 5.05 -12.65
CA ALA A 88 -9.39 3.74 -12.05
C ALA A 88 -9.93 3.58 -10.64
N THR A 89 -9.77 4.57 -9.77
CA THR A 89 -10.20 4.46 -8.37
C THR A 89 -11.71 4.30 -8.26
N VAL A 90 -12.46 4.97 -9.14
CA VAL A 90 -13.92 4.82 -9.21
C VAL A 90 -14.31 3.42 -9.69
N ALA A 91 -13.65 2.91 -10.73
CA ALA A 91 -13.86 1.55 -11.22
C ALA A 91 -13.52 0.51 -10.15
N ILE A 92 -12.41 0.68 -9.43
CA ILE A 92 -12.01 -0.19 -8.31
C ILE A 92 -13.10 -0.19 -7.23
N ARG A 93 -13.56 0.99 -6.77
CA ARG A 93 -14.58 1.10 -5.73
C ARG A 93 -15.93 0.52 -6.18
N ARG A 94 -16.37 0.80 -7.40
CA ARG A 94 -17.64 0.29 -7.96
C ARG A 94 -17.68 -1.23 -7.97
N ASN A 95 -16.55 -1.86 -8.20
CA ASN A 95 -16.39 -3.31 -8.17
C ASN A 95 -15.95 -3.87 -6.80
N HIS A 96 -16.27 -3.17 -5.71
CA HIS A 96 -15.99 -3.56 -4.32
C HIS A 96 -14.51 -3.76 -4.00
N GLY A 97 -13.61 -3.26 -4.85
CA GLY A 97 -12.17 -3.25 -4.61
C GLY A 97 -11.77 -2.19 -3.59
N LYS A 98 -10.76 -2.50 -2.80
CA LYS A 98 -10.10 -1.55 -1.90
C LYS A 98 -8.65 -1.42 -2.26
N LEU A 99 -8.17 -0.20 -2.38
CA LEU A 99 -6.75 0.09 -2.54
C LEU A 99 -5.99 -0.33 -1.29
N ARG A 100 -4.80 -0.84 -1.47
CA ARG A 100 -3.92 -1.28 -0.40
C ARG A 100 -2.49 -0.81 -0.65
N GLY A 101 -1.92 -0.17 0.39
CA GLY A 101 -0.54 0.29 0.30
C GLY A 101 -0.39 1.61 -0.45
N ILE A 102 0.76 1.77 -1.06
CA ILE A 102 1.16 2.99 -1.77
C ILE A 102 1.05 2.75 -3.27
N ASP A 103 0.24 3.56 -3.93
CA ASP A 103 0.16 3.55 -5.40
C ASP A 103 1.32 4.34 -6.00
N LYS A 104 1.69 3.98 -7.22
CA LYS A 104 2.72 4.69 -7.99
C LYS A 104 2.09 5.39 -9.18
N VAL A 105 2.48 6.64 -9.42
CA VAL A 105 2.02 7.42 -10.57
C VAL A 105 3.17 8.08 -11.30
N TRP A 106 3.14 7.99 -12.64
CA TRP A 106 4.05 8.71 -13.52
C TRP A 106 3.44 8.87 -14.92
N GLY A 107 3.18 10.11 -15.33
CA GLY A 107 2.47 10.36 -16.59
C GLY A 107 1.09 9.72 -16.61
N THR A 108 0.81 8.94 -17.65
CA THR A 108 -0.44 8.16 -17.81
C THR A 108 -0.46 6.88 -17.00
N LYS A 109 0.67 6.48 -16.44
CA LYS A 109 0.83 5.15 -15.84
C LYS A 109 0.61 5.16 -14.34
N ARG A 110 -0.09 4.15 -13.87
CA ARG A 110 -0.30 3.88 -12.44
C ARG A 110 -0.12 2.41 -12.11
N ILE A 111 0.32 2.15 -10.89
CA ILE A 111 0.41 0.80 -10.33
C ILE A 111 -0.47 0.77 -9.09
N PHE A 112 -1.46 -0.11 -9.10
CA PHE A 112 -2.38 -0.30 -8.00
C PHE A 112 -2.18 -1.66 -7.34
N GLU A 113 -2.25 -1.69 -6.02
CA GLU A 113 -2.52 -2.90 -5.27
C GLU A 113 -3.96 -2.87 -4.76
N VAL A 114 -4.77 -3.86 -5.16
CA VAL A 114 -6.19 -3.92 -4.86
C VAL A 114 -6.54 -5.20 -4.12
N VAL A 115 -7.36 -5.08 -3.08
CA VAL A 115 -7.96 -6.22 -2.38
C VAL A 115 -9.43 -6.32 -2.74
N LEU A 116 -9.88 -7.53 -3.10
CA LEU A 116 -11.25 -7.86 -3.45
C LEU A 116 -11.71 -9.12 -2.71
N LEU A 117 -13.02 -9.23 -2.48
CA LEU A 117 -13.62 -10.37 -1.79
C LEU A 117 -13.99 -11.51 -2.72
N ARG A 118 -14.17 -11.24 -4.02
CA ARG A 118 -14.59 -12.21 -5.02
C ARG A 118 -13.72 -12.13 -6.26
N HIS A 119 -13.50 -13.26 -6.88
CA HIS A 119 -12.77 -13.31 -8.15
C HIS A 119 -13.57 -12.65 -9.31
N ASP A 120 -14.89 -12.70 -9.25
CA ASP A 120 -15.74 -12.07 -10.26
C ASP A 120 -15.68 -10.54 -10.18
N ASP A 121 -15.59 -9.95 -8.99
CA ASP A 121 -15.37 -8.52 -8.80
C ASP A 121 -14.05 -8.08 -9.47
N LEU A 122 -12.99 -8.90 -9.37
CA LEU A 122 -11.73 -8.63 -10.05
C LEU A 122 -11.89 -8.65 -11.58
N ARG A 123 -12.64 -9.61 -12.13
CA ARG A 123 -12.88 -9.68 -13.58
C ARG A 123 -13.66 -8.46 -14.08
N SER A 124 -14.74 -8.09 -13.36
CA SER A 124 -15.56 -6.93 -13.70
C SER A 124 -14.75 -5.63 -13.62
N MET A 125 -13.95 -5.47 -12.57
CA MET A 125 -13.05 -4.33 -12.40
C MET A 125 -12.02 -4.21 -13.54
N VAL A 126 -11.38 -5.32 -13.92
CA VAL A 126 -10.41 -5.32 -15.02
C VAL A 126 -11.10 -5.03 -16.36
N ALA A 127 -12.32 -5.53 -16.58
CA ALA A 127 -13.08 -5.23 -17.79
C ALA A 127 -13.41 -3.73 -17.88
N GLU A 128 -13.91 -3.12 -16.79
CA GLU A 128 -14.22 -1.69 -16.73
C GLU A 128 -12.95 -0.83 -16.92
N LEU A 129 -11.84 -1.21 -16.30
CA LEU A 129 -10.57 -0.51 -16.49
C LEU A 129 -10.06 -0.54 -17.93
N ARG A 130 -10.27 -1.64 -18.64
CA ARG A 130 -9.89 -1.79 -20.07
C ARG A 130 -10.68 -0.90 -21.03
N GLU A 131 -11.81 -0.35 -20.60
CA GLU A 131 -12.57 0.63 -21.39
C GLU A 131 -11.90 2.00 -21.45
N ILE A 132 -11.00 2.29 -20.48
CA ILE A 132 -10.36 3.61 -20.31
C ILE A 132 -8.83 3.56 -20.31
N SER A 133 -8.24 2.37 -20.46
CA SER A 133 -6.80 2.18 -20.28
C SER A 133 -6.32 0.82 -20.78
N ILE A 134 -5.01 0.71 -20.98
CA ILE A 134 -4.33 -0.58 -21.14
C ILE A 134 -4.07 -1.16 -19.75
N VAL A 135 -4.56 -2.37 -19.50
CA VAL A 135 -4.48 -3.03 -18.18
C VAL A 135 -3.68 -4.32 -18.26
N ARG A 136 -2.67 -4.43 -17.40
CA ARG A 136 -1.94 -5.67 -17.15
C ARG A 136 -2.06 -6.09 -15.69
N VAL A 137 -2.60 -7.28 -15.46
CA VAL A 137 -2.62 -7.90 -14.14
C VAL A 137 -1.30 -8.63 -13.95
N GLU A 138 -0.48 -8.15 -13.01
CA GLU A 138 0.85 -8.69 -12.75
C GLU A 138 0.79 -9.93 -11.87
N SER A 139 -0.01 -9.86 -10.81
CA SER A 139 -0.17 -10.97 -9.88
C SER A 139 -1.55 -10.98 -9.25
N ILE A 140 -2.01 -12.19 -8.94
CA ILE A 140 -3.21 -12.41 -8.13
C ILE A 140 -2.83 -13.39 -7.03
N VAL A 141 -2.99 -12.98 -5.78
CA VAL A 141 -2.73 -13.81 -4.62
C VAL A 141 -4.03 -13.99 -3.86
N LYS A 142 -4.40 -15.23 -3.59
CA LYS A 142 -5.51 -15.54 -2.69
C LYS A 142 -5.04 -15.26 -1.27
N LEU A 143 -5.66 -14.29 -0.63
CA LEU A 143 -5.45 -14.04 0.78
C LEU A 143 -6.28 -15.08 1.55
N THR A 144 -5.67 -16.16 1.94
CA THR A 144 -6.19 -16.94 3.05
C THR A 144 -6.16 -16.02 4.27
N GLY A 145 -7.28 -15.89 4.99
CA GLY A 145 -7.40 -14.96 6.13
C GLY A 145 -6.15 -14.97 7.01
N PRO A 146 -5.91 -13.95 7.83
CA PRO A 146 -4.65 -13.84 8.54
C PRO A 146 -4.44 -15.14 9.34
N ALA A 147 -3.64 -16.06 8.79
CA ALA A 147 -3.00 -17.03 9.63
C ALA A 147 -2.27 -16.19 10.69
N PRO A 148 -2.48 -16.48 12.00
CA PRO A 148 -1.80 -15.74 13.02
C PRO A 148 -0.32 -15.75 12.68
N VAL A 149 0.28 -14.55 12.53
CA VAL A 149 1.70 -14.40 12.15
C VAL A 149 2.55 -15.16 13.13
N LEU A 150 2.10 -15.17 14.38
CA LEU A 150 2.70 -15.87 15.50
C LEU A 150 1.80 -17.05 15.91
N SER A 151 2.40 -18.14 16.36
CA SER A 151 1.65 -19.15 17.14
C SER A 151 1.33 -18.57 18.51
N ASP A 152 0.33 -19.17 19.21
CA ASP A 152 -0.08 -18.70 20.54
C ASP A 152 1.11 -18.60 21.50
N ARG A 153 2.00 -19.58 21.51
CA ARG A 153 3.22 -19.55 22.32
C ARG A 153 4.21 -18.46 21.94
N GLN A 154 4.35 -18.16 20.65
CA GLN A 154 5.20 -17.08 20.18
C GLN A 154 4.61 -15.72 20.52
N HIS A 155 3.28 -15.59 20.45
CA HIS A 155 2.56 -14.38 20.82
C HIS A 155 2.72 -14.11 22.32
N GLU A 156 2.37 -15.09 23.15
CA GLU A 156 2.49 -15.05 24.61
C GLU A 156 3.92 -14.67 25.05
N THR A 157 4.92 -15.34 24.48
CA THR A 157 6.33 -15.06 24.83
C THR A 157 6.76 -13.63 24.45
N LEU A 158 6.33 -13.16 23.28
CA LEU A 158 6.66 -11.81 22.81
C LEU A 158 5.95 -10.74 23.64
N GLU A 159 4.67 -10.93 23.94
CA GLU A 159 3.86 -10.04 24.77
C GLU A 159 4.46 -9.91 26.18
N THR A 160 4.74 -11.03 26.84
CA THR A 160 5.41 -11.04 28.16
C THR A 160 6.77 -10.31 28.12
N ALA A 161 7.58 -10.55 27.08
CA ALA A 161 8.87 -9.88 26.94
C ALA A 161 8.74 -8.37 26.74
N ILE A 162 7.72 -7.90 26.03
CA ILE A 162 7.43 -6.46 25.85
C ILE A 162 6.99 -5.85 27.17
N GLU A 163 6.03 -6.43 27.87
CA GLU A 163 5.49 -5.93 29.13
C GLU A 163 6.55 -5.84 30.22
N MET A 164 7.46 -6.82 30.27
CA MET A 164 8.56 -6.85 31.21
C MET A 164 9.71 -5.89 30.86
N GLY A 165 9.67 -5.26 29.67
CA GLY A 165 10.71 -4.32 29.23
C GLY A 165 12.00 -5.01 28.75
N TYR A 166 11.93 -6.24 28.27
CA TYR A 166 13.06 -6.95 27.66
C TYR A 166 13.69 -6.22 26.49
N PHE A 167 12.87 -5.48 25.72
CA PHE A 167 13.31 -4.72 24.54
C PHE A 167 13.66 -3.26 24.83
N GLU A 168 13.51 -2.82 26.06
CA GLU A 168 13.83 -1.43 26.43
C GLU A 168 15.35 -1.20 26.55
N TRP A 169 15.73 0.05 26.53
CA TRP A 169 17.10 0.45 26.79
C TRP A 169 17.17 1.54 27.89
N PRO A 170 17.77 1.28 29.07
CA PRO A 170 18.28 -0.02 29.50
C PRO A 170 17.18 -1.04 29.71
N ARG A 171 17.48 -2.35 29.55
CA ARG A 171 16.51 -3.44 29.76
C ARG A 171 16.04 -3.47 31.20
N ARG A 172 14.73 -3.72 31.40
CA ARG A 172 14.15 -3.93 32.74
C ARG A 172 14.10 -5.42 33.13
N ALA A 173 14.10 -6.30 32.15
CA ALA A 173 14.13 -7.74 32.36
C ALA A 173 15.10 -8.42 31.39
N ASP A 174 15.64 -9.57 31.80
CA ASP A 174 16.41 -10.47 30.94
C ASP A 174 15.56 -11.64 30.46
N ILE A 175 16.15 -12.50 29.63
CA ILE A 175 15.42 -13.65 29.07
C ILE A 175 15.14 -14.73 30.13
N GLU A 176 15.94 -14.83 31.18
CA GLU A 176 15.73 -15.76 32.27
C GLU A 176 14.45 -15.41 33.03
N THR A 177 14.28 -14.11 33.36
CA THR A 177 13.06 -13.60 34.01
C THR A 177 11.81 -13.82 33.15
N VAL A 178 11.91 -13.63 31.83
CA VAL A 178 10.80 -13.93 30.89
C VAL A 178 10.47 -15.43 30.87
N ALA A 179 11.49 -16.29 30.82
CA ALA A 179 11.33 -17.73 30.81
C ALA A 179 10.68 -18.25 32.10
N ASP A 180 11.12 -17.76 33.26
CA ASP A 180 10.55 -18.09 34.56
C ASP A 180 9.07 -17.71 34.67
N THR A 181 8.72 -16.51 34.19
CA THR A 181 7.33 -16.03 34.16
C THR A 181 6.43 -16.91 33.34
N LEU A 182 6.95 -17.44 32.21
CA LEU A 182 6.21 -18.32 31.31
C LEU A 182 6.25 -19.79 31.70
N GLY A 183 7.03 -20.18 32.75
CA GLY A 183 7.21 -21.55 33.16
C GLY A 183 7.91 -22.42 32.11
N VAL A 184 8.82 -21.86 31.32
CA VAL A 184 9.58 -22.57 30.28
C VAL A 184 11.08 -22.41 30.49
N THR A 185 11.87 -23.23 29.77
CA THR A 185 13.33 -23.07 29.83
C THR A 185 13.82 -21.80 29.11
N HIS A 186 14.94 -21.24 29.52
CA HIS A 186 15.62 -20.12 28.85
C HIS A 186 15.76 -20.35 27.33
N SER A 187 16.20 -21.55 26.92
CA SER A 187 16.37 -21.89 25.51
C SER A 187 15.04 -21.88 24.76
N THR A 188 13.97 -22.36 25.37
CA THR A 188 12.62 -22.38 24.79
C THR A 188 12.07 -20.96 24.62
N ALA A 189 12.19 -20.11 25.63
CA ALA A 189 11.78 -18.70 25.56
C ALA A 189 12.55 -17.95 24.46
N LEU A 190 13.86 -18.13 24.40
CA LEU A 190 14.71 -17.52 23.39
C LEU A 190 14.36 -17.99 21.97
N GLU A 191 14.07 -19.28 21.79
CA GLU A 191 13.64 -19.82 20.50
C GLU A 191 12.31 -19.21 20.03
N HIS A 192 11.31 -19.12 20.92
CA HIS A 192 10.02 -18.51 20.62
C HIS A 192 10.17 -17.04 20.27
N LEU A 193 10.95 -16.27 21.03
CA LEU A 193 11.23 -14.87 20.73
C LEU A 193 11.90 -14.68 19.37
N ARG A 194 12.94 -15.46 19.06
CA ARG A 194 13.65 -15.37 17.78
C ARG A 194 12.73 -15.69 16.59
N LYS A 195 11.91 -16.73 16.71
CA LYS A 195 10.94 -17.09 15.67
C LYS A 195 9.85 -16.02 15.51
N ALA A 196 9.37 -15.44 16.62
CA ALA A 196 8.42 -14.34 16.60
C ALA A 196 9.00 -13.10 15.91
N GLN A 197 10.19 -12.68 16.33
CA GLN A 197 10.91 -11.56 15.74
C GLN A 197 11.14 -11.76 14.23
N GLN A 198 11.66 -12.92 13.83
CA GLN A 198 11.89 -13.24 12.42
C GLN A 198 10.61 -13.08 11.60
N LYS A 199 9.49 -13.65 12.07
CA LYS A 199 8.21 -13.57 11.34
C LYS A 199 7.70 -12.13 11.23
N LEU A 200 7.74 -11.37 12.33
CA LEU A 200 7.28 -9.99 12.35
C LEU A 200 8.17 -9.07 11.51
N LEU A 201 9.48 -9.19 11.62
CA LEU A 201 10.42 -8.40 10.83
C LEU A 201 10.32 -8.73 9.34
N THR A 202 10.20 -10.02 8.98
CA THR A 202 9.97 -10.44 7.59
C THR A 202 8.67 -9.82 7.07
N ARG A 203 7.59 -9.87 7.84
CA ARG A 203 6.31 -9.28 7.44
C ARG A 203 6.37 -7.76 7.36
N ALA A 204 7.02 -7.09 8.32
CA ALA A 204 7.21 -5.65 8.30
C ALA A 204 8.03 -5.22 7.08
N LEU A 205 9.10 -5.94 6.75
CA LEU A 205 9.89 -5.70 5.55
C LEU A 205 9.07 -5.95 4.27
N GLN A 206 8.25 -6.98 4.22
CA GLN A 206 7.34 -7.24 3.09
C GLN A 206 6.27 -6.16 2.96
N THR A 207 5.75 -5.63 4.07
CA THR A 207 4.75 -4.56 4.09
C THR A 207 5.38 -3.19 3.83
N ALA A 208 6.56 -2.93 4.38
CA ALA A 208 7.35 -1.72 4.09
C ALA A 208 7.92 -1.73 2.66
N THR A 209 8.01 -2.91 2.06
CA THR A 209 8.45 -3.09 0.69
C THR A 209 7.24 -3.08 -0.25
N THR A 210 6.47 -1.99 -0.26
CA THR A 210 5.95 -1.47 -1.51
C THR A 210 7.11 -0.79 -2.24
N ARG A 211 8.29 -1.43 -2.22
CA ARG A 211 9.44 -0.97 -2.99
C ARG A 211 9.09 -1.17 -4.44
N THR A 212 9.17 -0.09 -5.18
CA THR A 212 9.13 -0.12 -6.64
C THR A 212 10.10 -1.19 -7.13
N THR A 213 9.57 -2.30 -7.62
CA THR A 213 10.41 -3.37 -8.18
C THR A 213 11.08 -2.87 -9.47
N LYS A 214 12.12 -3.56 -9.94
CA LYS A 214 12.70 -3.24 -11.27
C LYS A 214 11.63 -3.23 -12.36
N GLN A 215 10.67 -4.14 -12.28
CA GLN A 215 9.57 -4.27 -13.23
C GLN A 215 8.58 -3.12 -13.13
N ASP A 216 8.28 -2.63 -11.92
CA ASP A 216 7.47 -1.44 -11.71
C ASP A 216 8.13 -0.20 -12.32
N ARG A 217 9.45 -0.04 -12.09
CA ARG A 217 10.23 1.06 -12.67
C ARG A 217 10.24 0.97 -14.19
N GLN A 218 10.48 -0.20 -14.72
CA GLN A 218 10.47 -0.41 -16.16
C GLN A 218 9.11 -0.05 -16.75
N PHE A 219 8.01 -0.55 -16.19
CA PHE A 219 6.66 -0.20 -16.66
C PHE A 219 6.39 1.31 -16.61
N LEU A 220 6.74 1.97 -15.50
CA LEU A 220 6.47 3.40 -15.32
C LEU A 220 7.31 4.27 -16.25
N LEU A 221 8.59 3.91 -16.46
CA LEU A 221 9.54 4.72 -17.22
C LEU A 221 9.65 4.33 -18.71
N ASP A 222 9.09 3.19 -19.13
CA ASP A 222 9.05 2.85 -20.55
C ASP A 222 8.28 3.93 -21.30
N SER A 223 9.01 4.73 -22.06
CA SER A 223 8.40 5.67 -23.01
C SER A 223 7.68 4.86 -24.06
N ASN A 224 6.41 5.11 -24.28
CA ASN A 224 5.74 4.61 -25.48
C ASN A 224 6.49 5.14 -26.71
N ASN A 225 7.14 4.24 -27.42
CA ASN A 225 7.53 4.45 -28.80
C ASN A 225 6.30 4.50 -29.68
#